data_5a7cfdb1313a05bbb88e7398d8536bfe
#
_entry.id   5a7cfdb1313a05bbb88e7398d8536bfe
#
_cell.length_a   1.000
_cell.length_b   1.000
_cell.length_c   1.000
_cell.angle_alpha   90.00
_cell.angle_beta   90.00
_cell.angle_gamma   90.00
#
_symmetry.space_group_name_H-M   'P 1'
#
loop_
_entity.id
_entity.type
_entity.pdbx_description
1 polymer ?
#
loop_
_entity_poly.entity_id
_entity_poly.type
_entity_poly.pdbx_seq_one_letter_code
_entity_poly.pdbx_strand_id
1 'polypeptide(L)'
;MKRLFLFLSLVLITSCSSKKVVRDYSAPQVKYLVDVTNNEDDLFHVTVYASNLSTKNKTYNFAATAPGTYQILDFGRFVKSFKAFDINGGEISVNRISTNRWEISDPGKLSYLKYDIEDTFDAEVEEHVVISMGGSGIEEKFVAMNTFAVLGYFQGLQSIPVELELNYKSHWIIGTALEFNEAGFYFAETYDHLADSPILIGELTVEETKVNDIDVGIYVFCKDSATTARTIMQMTDDVLQSSSGFIGYSPVTHYKFLMCLLNEETYANNNILGGGALEHSYSSLYVYPSRPRGIPRLRDFIAHEFLHILTPLNLHSEIIHKYNFAVPTSSQHIWLYEGVTEWGADIMQLRSGLIDVNTYMRRISRKINSNENFEPVSLVEMSLTSYTQVGYGNFLNFYEKGAVTAALLDIKLLELSEGERGLKEVFIDLLEKYGKNKPFPENGFFEVFVEETNPEIEEFINNYIKGTEPLPYKEYFAKIGFTYIPERNSESTRPSLGTGFSVNQDSELIAQQVMDEAKKWGLQEGDVFLEVWGHEISLATFRKVFGEVMQDKKIGDPLEFTIRRDDKVIKIKGTLLQPVDKHVFVEMETLTDQQKMLREAWSKNL
;
A
#
# COMPACT_ATOMS: atom_id res chain seq x y z
N MET A 1 -6.84 -50.74 59.60
CA MET A 1 -7.23 -50.98 58.19
C MET A 1 -7.05 -49.66 57.40
N LYS A 2 -5.89 -49.50 56.77
CA LYS A 2 -5.59 -48.34 55.92
C LYS A 2 -5.93 -48.71 54.47
N ARG A 3 -6.90 -48.02 53.84
CA ARG A 3 -7.20 -48.16 52.41
C ARG A 3 -6.31 -47.24 51.62
N LEU A 4 -5.48 -47.84 50.76
CA LEU A 4 -4.61 -47.21 49.79
C LEU A 4 -5.44 -46.90 48.54
N PHE A 5 -5.60 -45.60 48.19
CA PHE A 5 -6.19 -45.17 46.90
C PHE A 5 -5.07 -44.98 45.88
N LEU A 6 -5.06 -45.83 44.87
CA LEU A 6 -4.19 -45.71 43.71
C LEU A 6 -4.86 -44.75 42.72
N PHE A 7 -4.25 -43.55 42.48
CA PHE A 7 -4.65 -42.67 41.39
C PHE A 7 -3.92 -43.11 40.13
N LEU A 8 -4.67 -43.64 39.17
CA LEU A 8 -4.18 -43.92 37.82
C LEU A 8 -4.34 -42.64 36.99
N SER A 9 -3.23 -41.89 36.77
CA SER A 9 -3.20 -40.77 35.84
C SER A 9 -3.10 -41.28 34.42
N LEU A 10 -4.18 -41.14 33.67
CA LEU A 10 -4.24 -41.40 32.22
C LEU A 10 -3.57 -40.22 31.51
N VAL A 11 -2.32 -40.40 31.02
CA VAL A 11 -1.65 -39.46 30.13
C VAL A 11 -2.21 -39.67 28.73
N LEU A 12 -3.11 -38.78 28.29
CA LEU A 12 -3.52 -38.68 26.90
C LEU A 12 -2.38 -38.09 26.08
N ILE A 13 -1.63 -38.95 25.43
CA ILE A 13 -0.68 -38.54 24.39
C ILE A 13 -1.53 -38.19 23.16
N THR A 14 -1.79 -36.89 22.94
CA THR A 14 -2.31 -36.41 21.67
C THR A 14 -1.15 -36.45 20.66
N SER A 15 -1.11 -37.53 19.90
CA SER A 15 -0.26 -37.65 18.72
C SER A 15 -0.72 -36.60 17.69
N CYS A 16 0.06 -35.54 17.50
CA CYS A 16 -0.05 -34.70 16.32
C CYS A 16 0.32 -35.56 15.11
N SER A 17 -0.68 -36.10 14.45
CA SER A 17 -0.54 -36.78 13.18
C SER A 17 -0.28 -35.70 12.12
N SER A 18 1.00 -35.44 11.79
CA SER A 18 1.35 -34.76 10.56
C SER A 18 0.78 -35.59 9.42
N LYS A 19 -0.26 -35.08 8.75
CA LYS A 19 -0.75 -35.66 7.50
C LYS A 19 0.42 -35.64 6.52
N LYS A 20 1.07 -36.77 6.29
CA LYS A 20 1.94 -36.95 5.13
C LYS A 20 1.07 -36.70 3.90
N VAL A 21 1.28 -35.57 3.25
CA VAL A 21 0.73 -35.30 1.91
C VAL A 21 1.33 -36.37 1.01
N VAL A 22 0.53 -37.35 0.63
CA VAL A 22 0.91 -38.34 -0.39
C VAL A 22 0.91 -37.57 -1.71
N ARG A 23 2.10 -37.24 -2.23
CA ARG A 23 2.23 -36.60 -3.56
C ARG A 23 1.64 -37.59 -4.60
N ASP A 24 0.57 -37.15 -5.24
CA ASP A 24 0.04 -37.83 -6.42
C ASP A 24 0.89 -37.44 -7.65
N TYR A 25 1.81 -38.30 -8.00
CA TYR A 25 2.71 -38.08 -9.15
C TYR A 25 1.98 -38.10 -10.50
N SER A 26 0.70 -38.41 -10.56
CA SER A 26 -0.12 -38.32 -11.77
C SER A 26 -0.76 -36.94 -11.96
N ALA A 27 -0.85 -36.12 -10.90
CA ALA A 27 -1.35 -34.77 -10.96
C ALA A 27 -0.32 -33.81 -11.61
N PRO A 28 -0.77 -32.70 -12.21
CA PRO A 28 0.11 -31.66 -12.70
C PRO A 28 1.04 -31.13 -11.59
N GLN A 29 2.29 -30.88 -11.92
CA GLN A 29 3.29 -30.29 -11.03
C GLN A 29 3.96 -29.12 -11.73
N VAL A 30 4.26 -28.06 -10.99
CA VAL A 30 4.96 -26.87 -11.48
C VAL A 30 6.05 -26.49 -10.49
N LYS A 31 7.27 -26.27 -11.00
CA LYS A 31 8.41 -25.77 -10.25
C LYS A 31 9.07 -24.64 -11.03
N TYR A 32 9.36 -23.54 -10.38
CA TYR A 32 10.08 -22.41 -10.92
C TYR A 32 11.55 -22.45 -10.50
N LEU A 33 12.43 -22.06 -11.39
CA LEU A 33 13.82 -21.72 -11.14
C LEU A 33 14.05 -20.32 -11.68
N VAL A 34 14.45 -19.39 -10.83
CA VAL A 34 14.86 -18.04 -11.20
C VAL A 34 16.36 -17.91 -10.95
N ASP A 35 17.10 -17.49 -11.97
CA ASP A 35 18.54 -17.29 -11.88
C ASP A 35 18.85 -15.80 -12.03
N VAL A 36 19.42 -15.20 -10.99
CA VAL A 36 19.88 -13.81 -10.91
C VAL A 36 21.36 -13.76 -10.48
N THR A 37 22.12 -14.82 -10.73
CA THR A 37 23.57 -14.87 -10.47
C THR A 37 24.34 -13.93 -11.37
N ASN A 38 23.93 -13.83 -12.64
CA ASN A 38 24.36 -12.81 -13.58
C ASN A 38 23.30 -11.70 -13.60
N ASN A 39 23.64 -10.53 -13.06
CA ASN A 39 22.77 -9.36 -13.04
C ASN A 39 23.32 -8.20 -13.88
N GLU A 40 24.23 -8.49 -14.83
CA GLU A 40 24.82 -7.48 -15.73
C GLU A 40 23.96 -7.29 -16.99
N ASP A 41 23.13 -8.25 -17.35
CA ASP A 41 22.25 -8.21 -18.52
C ASP A 41 20.82 -7.75 -18.24
N ASP A 42 20.53 -7.43 -16.96
CA ASP A 42 19.27 -6.82 -16.52
C ASP A 42 18.03 -7.68 -16.80
N LEU A 43 18.21 -8.99 -16.72
CA LEU A 43 17.17 -9.97 -17.03
C LEU A 43 16.99 -10.99 -15.90
N PHE A 44 15.74 -11.28 -15.58
CA PHE A 44 15.38 -12.48 -14.83
C PHE A 44 15.37 -13.67 -15.80
N HIS A 45 16.26 -14.64 -15.57
CA HIS A 45 16.28 -15.89 -16.32
C HIS A 45 15.41 -16.92 -15.62
N VAL A 46 14.29 -17.29 -16.24
CA VAL A 46 13.30 -18.17 -15.62
C VAL A 46 13.21 -19.50 -16.38
N THR A 47 13.29 -20.60 -15.62
CA THR A 47 12.94 -21.92 -16.10
C THR A 47 11.75 -22.45 -15.31
N VAL A 48 10.70 -22.88 -16.00
CA VAL A 48 9.50 -23.46 -15.38
C VAL A 48 9.42 -24.92 -15.77
N TYR A 49 9.69 -25.81 -14.84
CA TYR A 49 9.48 -27.23 -15.01
C TYR A 49 8.01 -27.56 -14.80
N ALA A 50 7.45 -28.33 -15.72
CA ALA A 50 6.06 -28.75 -15.62
C ALA A 50 5.88 -30.20 -16.08
N SER A 51 4.99 -30.93 -15.44
CA SER A 51 4.67 -32.30 -15.79
C SER A 51 3.17 -32.57 -15.74
N ASN A 52 2.72 -33.60 -16.44
CA ASN A 52 1.33 -34.07 -16.48
C ASN A 52 0.32 -33.00 -16.94
N LEU A 53 0.75 -32.09 -17.82
CA LEU A 53 -0.15 -31.09 -18.40
C LEU A 53 -1.09 -31.75 -19.43
N SER A 54 -2.22 -31.10 -19.64
CA SER A 54 -3.23 -31.49 -20.62
C SER A 54 -3.52 -30.33 -21.58
N THR A 55 -4.36 -30.58 -22.59
CA THR A 55 -4.82 -29.52 -23.51
C THR A 55 -5.57 -28.38 -22.81
N LYS A 56 -6.05 -28.60 -21.58
CA LYS A 56 -6.67 -27.55 -20.75
C LYS A 56 -5.65 -26.56 -20.20
N ASN A 57 -4.38 -26.96 -20.12
CA ASN A 57 -3.28 -26.19 -19.56
C ASN A 57 -2.32 -25.67 -20.66
N LYS A 58 -2.78 -25.58 -21.91
CA LYS A 58 -1.94 -25.17 -23.05
C LYS A 58 -1.52 -23.70 -23.03
N THR A 59 -2.16 -22.86 -22.23
CA THR A 59 -1.85 -21.43 -22.16
C THR A 59 -1.04 -21.11 -20.91
N TYR A 60 0.07 -20.42 -21.12
CA TYR A 60 0.88 -19.80 -20.07
C TYR A 60 0.58 -18.29 -20.03
N ASN A 61 0.31 -17.76 -18.87
CA ASN A 61 -0.13 -16.38 -18.68
C ASN A 61 0.84 -15.63 -17.78
N PHE A 62 1.14 -14.37 -18.12
CA PHE A 62 1.74 -13.39 -17.23
C PHE A 62 0.63 -12.49 -16.66
N ALA A 63 0.87 -11.90 -15.51
CA ALA A 63 -0.11 -11.03 -14.88
C ALA A 63 -0.31 -9.73 -15.68
N ALA A 64 -1.57 -9.38 -15.91
CA ALA A 64 -1.98 -8.08 -16.44
C ALA A 64 -2.16 -7.06 -15.32
N THR A 65 -2.40 -7.52 -14.09
CA THR A 65 -2.62 -6.72 -12.90
C THR A 65 -2.26 -7.54 -11.66
N ALA A 66 -2.10 -6.88 -10.52
CA ALA A 66 -1.85 -7.52 -9.24
C ALA A 66 -2.67 -6.84 -8.12
N PRO A 67 -3.01 -7.56 -7.02
CA PRO A 67 -3.66 -6.98 -5.85
C PRO A 67 -2.89 -5.76 -5.33
N GLY A 68 -3.58 -4.78 -4.74
CA GLY A 68 -2.97 -3.57 -4.17
C GLY A 68 -2.45 -2.55 -5.18
N THR A 69 -2.20 -2.94 -6.44
CA THR A 69 -1.64 -2.02 -7.45
C THR A 69 -2.69 -1.14 -8.13
N TYR A 70 -3.90 -1.64 -8.27
CA TYR A 70 -5.02 -0.98 -8.99
C TYR A 70 -4.63 -0.43 -10.38
N GLN A 71 -3.69 -1.09 -11.04
CA GLN A 71 -3.13 -0.69 -12.33
C GLN A 71 -3.19 -1.83 -13.35
N ILE A 72 -3.20 -1.44 -14.63
CA ILE A 72 -2.93 -2.35 -15.75
C ILE A 72 -1.41 -2.35 -15.93
N LEU A 73 -0.78 -3.48 -15.64
CA LEU A 73 0.67 -3.62 -15.61
C LEU A 73 1.21 -4.37 -16.85
N ASP A 74 0.45 -5.36 -17.33
CA ASP A 74 0.75 -6.12 -18.56
C ASP A 74 2.20 -6.67 -18.60
N PHE A 75 2.62 -7.38 -17.55
CA PHE A 75 4.02 -7.84 -17.41
C PHE A 75 4.53 -8.72 -18.55
N GLY A 76 3.65 -9.37 -19.31
CA GLY A 76 4.04 -10.09 -20.50
C GLY A 76 4.73 -9.21 -21.56
N ARG A 77 4.58 -7.89 -21.54
CA ARG A 77 5.27 -6.97 -22.47
C ARG A 77 6.78 -6.92 -22.25
N PHE A 78 7.25 -7.23 -21.05
CA PHE A 78 8.66 -7.24 -20.66
C PHE A 78 9.37 -8.55 -21.02
N VAL A 79 8.63 -9.58 -21.48
CA VAL A 79 9.21 -10.86 -21.90
C VAL A 79 9.99 -10.70 -23.20
N LYS A 80 11.30 -10.94 -23.17
CA LYS A 80 12.22 -10.81 -24.31
C LYS A 80 12.34 -12.10 -25.11
N SER A 81 12.34 -13.28 -24.42
CA SER A 81 12.37 -14.59 -25.06
C SER A 81 11.38 -15.53 -24.39
N PHE A 82 10.79 -16.47 -25.12
CA PHE A 82 9.92 -17.50 -24.56
C PHE A 82 10.01 -18.79 -25.39
N LYS A 83 10.46 -19.89 -24.79
CA LYS A 83 10.64 -21.18 -25.45
C LYS A 83 10.12 -22.34 -24.60
N ALA A 84 9.62 -23.38 -25.24
CA ALA A 84 9.12 -24.61 -24.62
C ALA A 84 9.88 -25.82 -25.10
N PHE A 85 10.14 -26.80 -24.23
CA PHE A 85 10.96 -27.96 -24.51
C PHE A 85 10.33 -29.26 -23.99
N ASP A 86 10.53 -30.34 -24.73
CA ASP A 86 10.22 -31.71 -24.29
C ASP A 86 11.33 -32.27 -23.39
N ILE A 87 11.13 -33.50 -22.91
CA ILE A 87 12.09 -34.19 -22.02
C ILE A 87 13.45 -34.45 -22.66
N ASN A 88 13.54 -34.51 -23.99
CA ASN A 88 14.77 -34.71 -24.74
C ASN A 88 15.45 -33.39 -25.14
N GLY A 89 14.88 -32.25 -24.76
CA GLY A 89 15.34 -30.92 -25.16
C GLY A 89 14.89 -30.50 -26.56
N GLY A 90 13.96 -31.25 -27.18
CA GLY A 90 13.32 -30.86 -28.43
C GLY A 90 12.37 -29.65 -28.22
N GLU A 91 12.49 -28.63 -29.07
CA GLU A 91 11.67 -27.43 -28.97
C GLU A 91 10.21 -27.71 -29.36
N ILE A 92 9.27 -27.31 -28.50
CA ILE A 92 7.82 -27.36 -28.74
C ILE A 92 7.39 -25.97 -29.23
N SER A 93 6.62 -25.96 -30.33
CA SER A 93 6.14 -24.69 -30.89
C SER A 93 5.26 -23.94 -29.92
N VAL A 94 5.53 -22.63 -29.76
CA VAL A 94 4.78 -21.68 -28.94
C VAL A 94 4.31 -20.51 -29.80
N ASN A 95 3.15 -19.95 -29.47
CA ASN A 95 2.59 -18.80 -30.16
C ASN A 95 2.13 -17.77 -29.14
N ARG A 96 2.63 -16.54 -29.23
CA ARG A 96 2.14 -15.40 -28.42
C ARG A 96 0.78 -14.97 -28.97
N ILE A 97 -0.29 -15.15 -28.19
CA ILE A 97 -1.67 -14.89 -28.58
C ILE A 97 -2.21 -13.56 -28.06
N SER A 98 -1.57 -12.96 -27.07
CA SER A 98 -1.81 -11.58 -26.59
C SER A 98 -0.57 -11.05 -25.86
N THR A 99 -0.62 -9.83 -25.35
CA THR A 99 0.46 -9.22 -24.56
C THR A 99 0.93 -10.14 -23.44
N ASN A 100 0.02 -10.80 -22.73
CA ASN A 100 0.32 -11.59 -21.53
C ASN A 100 0.16 -13.10 -21.72
N ARG A 101 -0.05 -13.61 -22.94
CA ARG A 101 -0.45 -15.02 -23.12
C ARG A 101 0.30 -15.71 -24.24
N TRP A 102 0.81 -16.91 -23.92
CA TRP A 102 1.49 -17.82 -24.86
C TRP A 102 0.77 -19.16 -24.91
N GLU A 103 0.48 -19.63 -26.13
CA GLU A 103 -0.11 -20.94 -26.37
C GLU A 103 0.97 -21.95 -26.76
N ILE A 104 0.99 -23.11 -26.08
CA ILE A 104 1.92 -24.22 -26.28
C ILE A 104 1.21 -25.26 -27.13
N SER A 105 1.78 -25.66 -28.26
CA SER A 105 1.15 -26.55 -29.24
C SER A 105 0.89 -27.98 -28.71
N ASP A 106 1.79 -28.50 -27.88
CA ASP A 106 1.69 -29.86 -27.31
C ASP A 106 2.06 -29.85 -25.82
N PRO A 107 1.13 -29.37 -24.94
CA PRO A 107 1.40 -29.28 -23.50
C PRO A 107 1.66 -30.67 -22.85
N GLY A 108 1.11 -31.75 -23.40
CA GLY A 108 1.32 -33.10 -22.87
C GLY A 108 2.76 -33.60 -22.99
N LYS A 109 3.55 -33.02 -23.89
CA LYS A 109 4.99 -33.32 -24.03
C LYS A 109 5.90 -32.35 -23.31
N LEU A 110 5.34 -31.24 -22.78
CA LEU A 110 6.15 -30.23 -22.13
C LEU A 110 6.88 -30.78 -20.91
N SER A 111 8.19 -30.53 -20.85
CA SER A 111 9.04 -30.79 -19.69
C SER A 111 9.41 -29.48 -18.99
N TYR A 112 9.75 -28.44 -19.75
CA TYR A 112 10.07 -27.13 -19.20
C TYR A 112 9.86 -26.00 -20.22
N LEU A 113 9.58 -24.79 -19.64
CA LEU A 113 9.66 -23.51 -20.35
C LEU A 113 10.95 -22.80 -19.96
N LYS A 114 11.47 -21.97 -20.87
CA LYS A 114 12.47 -20.96 -20.56
C LYS A 114 12.04 -19.62 -21.10
N TYR A 115 12.18 -18.59 -20.30
CA TYR A 115 11.99 -17.21 -20.74
C TYR A 115 12.92 -16.27 -19.99
N ASP A 116 13.22 -15.16 -20.64
CA ASP A 116 13.92 -14.01 -20.08
C ASP A 116 12.94 -12.86 -19.99
N ILE A 117 12.89 -12.22 -18.85
CA ILE A 117 12.01 -11.07 -18.60
C ILE A 117 12.84 -9.92 -18.03
N GLU A 118 12.69 -8.75 -18.66
CA GLU A 118 13.33 -7.50 -18.27
C GLU A 118 12.75 -7.01 -16.95
N ASP A 119 13.56 -6.34 -16.16
CA ASP A 119 13.07 -5.67 -14.99
C ASP A 119 12.20 -4.45 -15.37
N THR A 120 11.56 -3.81 -14.39
CA THR A 120 10.64 -2.70 -14.64
C THR A 120 11.11 -1.38 -14.05
N PHE A 121 12.24 -1.36 -13.33
CA PHE A 121 12.71 -0.15 -12.66
C PHE A 121 13.26 0.88 -13.66
N ASP A 122 13.92 0.41 -14.71
CA ASP A 122 14.50 1.26 -15.73
C ASP A 122 14.00 0.97 -17.16
N ALA A 123 13.03 0.04 -17.29
CA ALA A 123 12.42 -0.24 -18.59
C ALA A 123 11.74 0.99 -19.17
N GLU A 124 12.09 1.32 -20.42
CA GLU A 124 11.44 2.41 -21.15
C GLU A 124 10.01 2.02 -21.54
N VAL A 125 9.01 2.67 -20.94
CA VAL A 125 7.59 2.47 -21.23
C VAL A 125 6.89 3.82 -21.45
N GLU A 126 6.13 3.91 -22.55
CA GLU A 126 5.35 5.11 -22.88
C GLU A 126 3.98 5.11 -22.20
N GLU A 127 3.36 3.92 -22.01
CA GLU A 127 2.03 3.75 -21.42
C GLU A 127 2.08 2.74 -20.26
N HIS A 128 1.17 2.87 -19.31
CA HIS A 128 1.05 1.99 -18.14
C HIS A 128 2.37 1.84 -17.38
N VAL A 129 2.94 2.98 -16.99
CA VAL A 129 4.19 3.00 -16.20
C VAL A 129 3.98 2.20 -14.92
N VAL A 130 4.89 1.25 -14.67
CA VAL A 130 4.84 0.42 -13.46
C VAL A 130 5.35 1.24 -12.28
N ILE A 131 4.51 1.39 -11.24
CA ILE A 131 4.98 1.99 -9.98
C ILE A 131 6.03 1.08 -9.35
N SER A 132 7.08 1.67 -8.77
CA SER A 132 8.27 0.93 -8.31
C SER A 132 7.96 -0.19 -7.33
N MET A 133 7.04 0.03 -6.35
CA MET A 133 6.64 -0.99 -5.40
C MET A 133 5.79 -2.11 -6.03
N GLY A 134 5.20 -1.89 -7.19
CA GLY A 134 4.47 -2.91 -7.97
C GLY A 134 5.31 -3.58 -9.05
N GLY A 135 6.57 -3.18 -9.22
CA GLY A 135 7.50 -3.70 -10.22
C GLY A 135 8.58 -4.60 -9.65
N SER A 136 9.61 -4.84 -10.47
CA SER A 136 10.80 -5.59 -10.10
C SER A 136 12.04 -4.86 -10.62
N GLY A 137 13.17 -4.99 -9.90
CA GLY A 137 14.42 -4.35 -10.27
C GLY A 137 15.60 -5.27 -10.04
N ILE A 138 16.55 -5.25 -10.97
CA ILE A 138 17.83 -5.93 -10.89
C ILE A 138 18.94 -4.88 -10.87
N GLU A 139 19.69 -4.85 -9.80
CA GLU A 139 20.77 -3.89 -9.60
C GLU A 139 22.07 -4.62 -9.26
N GLU A 140 23.20 -3.94 -9.36
CA GLU A 140 24.52 -4.52 -9.05
C GLU A 140 24.58 -5.24 -7.70
N LYS A 141 23.87 -4.70 -6.67
CA LYS A 141 23.96 -5.13 -5.28
C LYS A 141 22.68 -5.68 -4.69
N PHE A 142 21.58 -5.63 -5.41
CA PHE A 142 20.31 -6.19 -4.96
C PHE A 142 19.40 -6.57 -6.13
N VAL A 143 18.42 -7.40 -5.83
CA VAL A 143 17.28 -7.74 -6.67
C VAL A 143 16.02 -7.57 -5.84
N ALA A 144 15.09 -6.75 -6.29
CA ALA A 144 13.73 -6.64 -5.75
C ALA A 144 12.78 -7.31 -6.76
N MET A 145 12.10 -8.36 -6.35
CA MET A 145 11.25 -9.14 -7.23
C MET A 145 9.84 -9.24 -6.65
N ASN A 146 8.87 -8.52 -7.22
CA ASN A 146 7.49 -8.93 -7.11
C ASN A 146 7.30 -10.18 -7.97
N THR A 147 6.94 -11.28 -7.34
CA THR A 147 6.85 -12.57 -8.02
C THR A 147 5.79 -12.58 -9.13
N PHE A 148 4.69 -11.85 -8.98
CA PHE A 148 3.69 -11.66 -10.05
C PHE A 148 4.24 -10.90 -11.28
N ALA A 149 5.26 -10.07 -11.12
CA ALA A 149 5.87 -9.34 -12.23
C ALA A 149 6.78 -10.23 -13.09
N VAL A 150 7.35 -11.29 -12.49
CA VAL A 150 8.37 -12.15 -13.10
C VAL A 150 7.82 -13.53 -13.44
N LEU A 151 6.95 -14.10 -12.59
CA LEU A 151 6.48 -15.48 -12.71
C LEU A 151 5.05 -15.53 -13.25
N GLY A 152 4.90 -16.19 -14.40
CA GLY A 152 3.59 -16.49 -14.96
C GLY A 152 3.04 -17.84 -14.45
N TYR A 153 1.89 -18.26 -14.98
CA TYR A 153 1.20 -19.48 -14.57
C TYR A 153 0.50 -20.19 -15.75
N PHE A 154 0.35 -21.50 -15.62
CA PHE A 154 -0.47 -22.28 -16.55
C PHE A 154 -1.96 -22.10 -16.25
N GLN A 155 -2.74 -21.82 -17.28
CA GLN A 155 -4.18 -21.71 -17.20
C GLN A 155 -4.79 -22.94 -16.52
N GLY A 156 -5.60 -22.73 -15.47
CA GLY A 156 -6.28 -23.79 -14.73
C GLY A 156 -5.42 -24.54 -13.69
N LEU A 157 -4.17 -24.07 -13.43
CA LEU A 157 -3.30 -24.62 -12.39
C LEU A 157 -2.97 -23.63 -11.27
N GLN A 158 -3.72 -22.54 -11.14
CA GLN A 158 -3.46 -21.53 -10.13
C GLN A 158 -3.62 -22.06 -8.69
N SER A 159 -4.46 -23.07 -8.49
CA SER A 159 -4.77 -23.64 -7.16
C SER A 159 -3.90 -24.82 -6.74
N ILE A 160 -2.89 -25.20 -7.54
CA ILE A 160 -1.94 -26.26 -7.13
C ILE A 160 -0.73 -25.69 -6.40
N PRO A 161 -0.12 -26.45 -5.48
CA PRO A 161 1.14 -26.07 -4.85
C PRO A 161 2.27 -25.95 -5.87
N VAL A 162 3.17 -24.99 -5.63
CA VAL A 162 4.33 -24.73 -6.47
C VAL A 162 5.59 -24.63 -5.63
N GLU A 163 6.73 -24.98 -6.23
CA GLU A 163 8.06 -24.85 -5.64
C GLU A 163 8.85 -23.79 -6.42
N LEU A 164 9.63 -22.98 -5.70
CA LEU A 164 10.52 -21.98 -6.26
C LEU A 164 11.95 -22.23 -5.80
N GLU A 165 12.86 -22.34 -6.77
CA GLU A 165 14.30 -22.37 -6.58
C GLU A 165 14.89 -21.03 -7.04
N LEU A 166 15.84 -20.50 -6.27
CA LEU A 166 16.48 -19.21 -6.55
C LEU A 166 17.99 -19.42 -6.63
N ASN A 167 18.58 -19.04 -7.76
CA ASN A 167 20.02 -18.93 -7.92
C ASN A 167 20.44 -17.47 -7.83
N TYR A 168 21.30 -17.16 -6.86
CA TYR A 168 21.79 -15.81 -6.60
C TYR A 168 23.24 -15.86 -6.08
N LYS A 169 23.90 -14.71 -5.98
CA LYS A 169 25.29 -14.61 -5.49
C LYS A 169 25.38 -15.13 -4.05
N SER A 170 26.30 -16.06 -3.78
CA SER A 170 26.37 -16.82 -2.52
C SER A 170 26.59 -15.99 -1.25
N HIS A 171 27.03 -14.74 -1.38
CA HIS A 171 27.22 -13.82 -0.26
C HIS A 171 26.01 -12.90 -0.01
N TRP A 172 24.99 -12.97 -0.83
CA TRP A 172 23.76 -12.20 -0.68
C TRP A 172 22.83 -12.85 0.33
N ILE A 173 22.03 -12.00 0.98
CA ILE A 173 20.96 -12.40 1.90
C ILE A 173 19.65 -12.34 1.14
N ILE A 174 18.72 -13.22 1.48
CA ILE A 174 17.37 -13.24 0.94
C ILE A 174 16.35 -12.91 2.03
N GLY A 175 15.40 -12.03 1.71
CA GLY A 175 14.20 -11.72 2.48
C GLY A 175 12.96 -12.10 1.68
N THR A 176 12.11 -12.95 2.24
CA THR A 176 10.79 -13.32 1.71
C THR A 176 9.94 -13.91 2.82
N ALA A 177 8.63 -13.89 2.67
CA ALA A 177 7.71 -14.57 3.57
C ALA A 177 7.43 -16.02 3.20
N LEU A 178 7.89 -16.49 2.03
CA LEU A 178 7.75 -17.90 1.62
C LEU A 178 8.53 -18.83 2.54
N GLU A 179 7.92 -19.94 2.89
CA GLU A 179 8.58 -20.99 3.67
C GLU A 179 9.64 -21.72 2.84
N PHE A 180 10.81 -21.92 3.45
CA PHE A 180 11.90 -22.72 2.85
C PHE A 180 11.84 -24.14 3.38
N ASN A 181 11.64 -25.11 2.50
CA ASN A 181 11.47 -26.51 2.89
C ASN A 181 12.82 -27.26 3.01
N GLU A 182 12.79 -28.44 3.65
CA GLU A 182 13.98 -29.29 3.85
C GLU A 182 14.62 -29.78 2.52
N ALA A 183 13.88 -29.74 1.42
CA ALA A 183 14.38 -30.12 0.09
C ALA A 183 15.13 -28.98 -0.62
N GLY A 184 15.22 -27.78 -0.01
CA GLY A 184 15.97 -26.66 -0.56
C GLY A 184 15.16 -25.76 -1.49
N PHE A 185 13.83 -25.72 -1.36
CA PHE A 185 12.94 -24.91 -2.17
C PHE A 185 12.07 -24.01 -1.33
N TYR A 186 11.73 -22.84 -1.84
CA TYR A 186 10.62 -22.02 -1.35
C TYR A 186 9.31 -22.64 -1.82
N PHE A 187 8.30 -22.63 -0.95
CA PHE A 187 7.03 -23.29 -1.17
C PHE A 187 5.88 -22.30 -1.13
N ALA A 188 4.97 -22.40 -2.09
CA ALA A 188 3.69 -21.70 -2.07
C ALA A 188 2.54 -22.70 -2.29
N GLU A 189 1.46 -22.52 -1.52
CA GLU A 189 0.29 -23.40 -1.60
C GLU A 189 -0.47 -23.26 -2.93
N THR A 190 -0.39 -22.09 -3.56
CA THR A 190 -1.06 -21.74 -4.81
C THR A 190 -0.21 -20.76 -5.60
N TYR A 191 -0.56 -20.53 -6.87
CA TYR A 191 0.03 -19.42 -7.63
C TYR A 191 -0.29 -18.06 -6.99
N ASP A 192 -1.51 -17.87 -6.48
CA ASP A 192 -1.89 -16.62 -5.81
C ASP A 192 -0.97 -16.34 -4.60
N HIS A 193 -0.67 -17.39 -3.79
CA HIS A 193 0.29 -17.25 -2.69
C HIS A 193 1.71 -16.96 -3.19
N LEU A 194 2.16 -17.57 -4.29
CA LEU A 194 3.45 -17.25 -4.90
C LEU A 194 3.49 -15.82 -5.40
N ALA A 195 2.47 -15.42 -6.17
CA ALA A 195 2.35 -14.09 -6.75
C ALA A 195 2.31 -12.99 -5.70
N ASP A 196 1.73 -13.29 -4.53
CA ASP A 196 1.63 -12.39 -3.37
C ASP A 196 2.80 -12.54 -2.37
N SER A 197 3.96 -13.00 -2.84
CA SER A 197 5.15 -13.22 -2.01
C SER A 197 6.38 -12.59 -2.64
N PRO A 198 6.62 -11.29 -2.43
CA PRO A 198 7.79 -10.61 -2.96
C PRO A 198 9.08 -11.14 -2.35
N ILE A 199 10.17 -10.92 -3.06
CA ILE A 199 11.51 -11.38 -2.68
C ILE A 199 12.49 -10.23 -2.82
N LEU A 200 13.26 -9.98 -1.78
CA LEU A 200 14.39 -9.05 -1.78
C LEU A 200 15.68 -9.81 -1.55
N ILE A 201 16.63 -9.75 -2.49
CA ILE A 201 17.91 -10.44 -2.41
C ILE A 201 19.02 -9.41 -2.56
N GLY A 202 20.11 -9.51 -1.80
CA GLY A 202 21.23 -8.59 -1.99
C GLY A 202 22.14 -8.44 -0.78
N GLU A 203 22.89 -7.34 -0.77
CA GLU A 203 23.72 -6.90 0.37
C GLU A 203 22.82 -6.28 1.45
N LEU A 204 21.99 -7.11 2.11
CA LEU A 204 20.98 -6.65 3.05
C LEU A 204 21.51 -6.57 4.48
N THR A 205 20.94 -5.65 5.26
CA THR A 205 20.95 -5.74 6.73
C THR A 205 19.63 -6.37 7.18
N VAL A 206 19.68 -7.15 8.27
CA VAL A 206 18.52 -7.88 8.78
C VAL A 206 18.40 -7.65 10.29
N GLU A 207 17.18 -7.44 10.76
CA GLU A 207 16.85 -7.43 12.18
C GLU A 207 15.52 -8.17 12.37
N GLU A 208 15.47 -9.02 13.38
CA GLU A 208 14.29 -9.82 13.70
C GLU A 208 13.84 -9.56 15.15
N THR A 209 12.53 -9.53 15.36
CA THR A 209 11.92 -9.36 16.68
C THR A 209 10.63 -10.15 16.75
N LYS A 210 10.04 -10.17 17.94
CA LYS A 210 8.70 -10.72 18.16
C LYS A 210 7.76 -9.61 18.62
N VAL A 211 6.66 -9.46 17.89
CA VAL A 211 5.58 -8.52 18.20
C VAL A 211 4.37 -9.34 18.63
N ASN A 212 4.13 -9.45 19.95
CA ASN A 212 3.23 -10.44 20.55
C ASN A 212 3.58 -11.87 20.05
N ASP A 213 2.70 -12.52 19.31
CA ASP A 213 2.92 -13.87 18.78
C ASP A 213 3.37 -13.87 17.30
N ILE A 214 3.64 -12.70 16.71
CA ILE A 214 4.07 -12.54 15.32
C ILE A 214 5.59 -12.44 15.25
N ASP A 215 6.24 -13.32 14.49
CA ASP A 215 7.68 -13.24 14.19
C ASP A 215 7.92 -12.19 13.08
N VAL A 216 8.44 -11.01 13.46
CA VAL A 216 8.66 -9.89 12.55
C VAL A 216 10.12 -9.82 12.12
N GLY A 217 10.36 -9.73 10.80
CA GLY A 217 11.69 -9.51 10.23
C GLY A 217 11.72 -8.27 9.34
N ILE A 218 12.77 -7.46 9.50
CA ILE A 218 13.04 -6.30 8.65
C ILE A 218 14.29 -6.58 7.83
N TYR A 219 14.18 -6.51 6.52
CA TYR A 219 15.24 -6.72 5.54
C TYR A 219 15.44 -5.42 4.78
N VAL A 220 16.62 -4.83 4.85
CA VAL A 220 16.89 -3.51 4.27
C VAL A 220 18.09 -3.56 3.35
N PHE A 221 17.87 -3.20 2.10
CA PHE A 221 18.90 -2.66 1.22
C PHE A 221 18.89 -1.15 1.33
N CYS A 222 20.05 -0.52 1.56
CA CYS A 222 20.20 0.93 1.53
C CYS A 222 21.47 1.27 0.77
N LYS A 223 21.34 1.93 -0.39
CA LYS A 223 22.46 2.18 -1.33
C LYS A 223 23.60 2.96 -0.71
N ASP A 224 23.33 3.92 0.17
CA ASP A 224 24.31 4.73 0.87
C ASP A 224 24.69 4.17 2.26
N SER A 225 24.13 3.01 2.63
CA SER A 225 24.33 2.35 3.94
C SER A 225 24.00 3.22 5.17
N ALA A 226 23.29 4.34 4.98
CA ALA A 226 22.95 5.29 6.05
C ALA A 226 21.84 4.75 6.96
N THR A 227 20.99 3.84 6.44
CA THR A 227 19.86 3.25 7.16
C THR A 227 20.00 1.74 7.15
N THR A 228 19.84 1.11 8.32
CA THR A 228 19.92 -0.34 8.52
C THR A 228 18.61 -0.90 9.05
N ALA A 229 18.42 -2.22 8.95
CA ALA A 229 17.28 -2.91 9.53
C ALA A 229 17.15 -2.61 11.04
N ARG A 230 18.25 -2.59 11.77
CA ARG A 230 18.27 -2.21 13.19
C ARG A 230 17.77 -0.78 13.42
N THR A 231 18.18 0.17 12.59
CA THR A 231 17.71 1.57 12.70
C THR A 231 16.22 1.66 12.47
N ILE A 232 15.69 0.95 11.46
CA ILE A 232 14.26 0.88 11.17
C ILE A 232 13.51 0.22 12.35
N MET A 233 13.99 -0.92 12.84
CA MET A 233 13.37 -1.61 13.98
C MET A 233 13.27 -0.69 15.21
N GLN A 234 14.36 -0.02 15.58
CA GLN A 234 14.38 0.91 16.71
C GLN A 234 13.39 2.08 16.54
N MET A 235 13.16 2.52 15.32
CA MET A 235 12.25 3.61 15.01
C MET A 235 10.79 3.17 15.02
N THR A 236 10.49 1.89 14.81
CA THR A 236 9.14 1.39 14.53
C THR A 236 8.63 0.39 15.57
N ASP A 237 9.46 -0.07 16.51
CA ASP A 237 9.08 -1.08 17.49
C ASP A 237 7.81 -0.69 18.27
N ASP A 238 7.75 0.56 18.76
CA ASP A 238 6.58 1.08 19.48
C ASP A 238 5.30 1.11 18.62
N VAL A 239 5.42 1.42 17.32
CA VAL A 239 4.30 1.38 16.37
C VAL A 239 3.85 -0.07 16.14
N LEU A 240 4.77 -1.00 15.93
CA LEU A 240 4.46 -2.41 15.71
C LEU A 240 3.78 -3.04 16.93
N GLN A 241 4.30 -2.77 18.14
CA GLN A 241 3.69 -3.23 19.40
C GLN A 241 2.28 -2.64 19.57
N SER A 242 2.11 -1.35 19.28
CA SER A 242 0.81 -0.66 19.37
C SER A 242 -0.17 -1.17 18.33
N SER A 243 0.27 -1.44 17.10
CA SER A 243 -0.60 -2.02 16.05
C SER A 243 -1.10 -3.40 16.46
N SER A 244 -0.22 -4.25 16.99
CA SER A 244 -0.62 -5.57 17.47
C SER A 244 -1.54 -5.49 18.68
N GLY A 245 -1.31 -4.54 19.61
CA GLY A 245 -2.22 -4.25 20.72
C GLY A 245 -3.58 -3.74 20.26
N PHE A 246 -3.60 -2.88 19.24
CA PHE A 246 -4.84 -2.39 18.64
C PHE A 246 -5.68 -3.51 18.01
N ILE A 247 -5.05 -4.45 17.31
CA ILE A 247 -5.71 -5.61 16.73
C ILE A 247 -6.24 -6.54 17.82
N GLY A 248 -5.47 -6.75 18.90
CA GLY A 248 -5.87 -7.54 20.05
C GLY A 248 -5.66 -9.06 19.93
N TYR A 249 -5.26 -9.55 18.74
CA TYR A 249 -4.88 -10.94 18.49
C TYR A 249 -3.87 -11.01 17.33
N SER A 250 -3.29 -12.18 17.08
CA SER A 250 -2.30 -12.36 15.99
C SER A 250 -2.95 -13.08 14.81
N PRO A 251 -3.41 -12.37 13.76
CA PRO A 251 -4.06 -12.99 12.61
C PRO A 251 -3.07 -13.72 11.70
N VAL A 252 -1.77 -13.47 11.87
CA VAL A 252 -0.66 -14.10 11.15
C VAL A 252 0.41 -14.58 12.13
N THR A 253 1.23 -15.55 11.73
CA THR A 253 2.33 -16.08 12.56
C THR A 253 3.65 -15.36 12.34
N HIS A 254 3.83 -14.76 11.18
CA HIS A 254 5.04 -14.01 10.81
C HIS A 254 4.70 -12.87 9.87
N TYR A 255 5.60 -11.86 9.79
CA TYR A 255 5.51 -10.76 8.85
C TYR A 255 6.90 -10.23 8.47
N LYS A 256 7.14 -9.97 7.18
CA LYS A 256 8.44 -9.51 6.69
C LYS A 256 8.32 -8.15 6.01
N PHE A 257 9.10 -7.18 6.47
CA PHE A 257 9.26 -5.87 5.83
C PHE A 257 10.48 -5.92 4.91
N LEU A 258 10.27 -5.79 3.61
CA LEU A 258 11.30 -5.86 2.57
C LEU A 258 11.52 -4.44 2.02
N MET A 259 12.66 -3.84 2.28
CA MET A 259 12.88 -2.41 2.03
C MET A 259 14.05 -2.15 1.09
N CYS A 260 13.75 -1.57 -0.06
CA CYS A 260 14.71 -0.99 -1.00
C CYS A 260 14.78 0.52 -0.77
N LEU A 261 15.81 0.98 -0.07
CA LEU A 261 16.05 2.40 0.20
C LEU A 261 17.07 2.94 -0.81
N LEU A 262 16.58 3.65 -1.82
CA LEU A 262 17.35 4.10 -2.96
C LEU A 262 17.70 5.59 -2.84
N ASN A 263 18.90 5.98 -3.29
CA ASN A 263 19.29 7.38 -3.32
C ASN A 263 18.67 8.13 -4.53
N GLU A 264 18.77 9.47 -4.52
CA GLU A 264 18.20 10.33 -5.56
C GLU A 264 18.74 10.01 -6.96
N GLU A 265 20.00 9.64 -7.07
CA GLU A 265 20.65 9.31 -8.34
C GLU A 265 20.03 8.05 -8.96
N THR A 266 19.79 7.00 -8.15
CA THR A 266 19.11 5.78 -8.61
C THR A 266 17.68 6.06 -9.04
N TYR A 267 16.94 6.89 -8.30
CA TYR A 267 15.61 7.32 -8.71
C TYR A 267 15.60 8.05 -10.06
N ALA A 268 16.55 8.95 -10.28
CA ALA A 268 16.64 9.72 -11.52
C ALA A 268 17.08 8.87 -12.72
N ASN A 269 18.03 7.94 -12.49
CA ASN A 269 18.57 7.10 -13.57
C ASN A 269 17.59 6.01 -14.02
N ASN A 270 16.78 5.52 -13.10
CA ASN A 270 15.89 4.38 -13.37
C ASN A 270 14.42 4.82 -13.58
N ASN A 271 14.16 6.08 -13.85
CA ASN A 271 12.79 6.64 -14.04
C ASN A 271 11.79 6.20 -12.94
N ILE A 272 12.30 5.88 -11.74
CA ILE A 272 11.45 5.40 -10.63
C ILE A 272 10.50 6.52 -10.21
N LEU A 273 9.22 6.30 -10.40
CA LEU A 273 8.18 7.25 -10.05
C LEU A 273 7.76 7.09 -8.60
N GLY A 274 7.98 8.15 -7.82
CA GLY A 274 7.54 8.22 -6.44
C GLY A 274 8.25 7.24 -5.52
N GLY A 275 7.73 7.08 -4.31
CA GLY A 275 8.12 6.06 -3.36
C GLY A 275 6.87 5.57 -2.65
N GLY A 276 6.84 4.31 -2.26
CA GLY A 276 5.69 3.71 -1.61
C GLY A 276 5.98 2.32 -1.09
N ALA A 277 4.94 1.68 -0.64
CA ALA A 277 4.92 0.30 -0.23
C ALA A 277 3.77 -0.43 -0.91
N LEU A 278 3.83 -1.74 -0.92
CA LEU A 278 2.77 -2.62 -1.36
C LEU A 278 2.62 -3.75 -0.34
N GLU A 279 1.40 -3.92 0.14
CA GLU A 279 1.01 -4.98 1.04
C GLU A 279 0.97 -6.35 0.34
N HIS A 280 1.31 -7.40 1.11
CA HIS A 280 1.26 -8.79 0.70
C HIS A 280 0.85 -9.66 1.89
N SER A 281 0.42 -10.90 1.67
CA SER A 281 -0.20 -11.78 2.68
C SER A 281 0.58 -11.90 4.00
N TYR A 282 1.92 -11.88 3.94
CA TYR A 282 2.81 -12.01 5.12
C TYR A 282 4.00 -11.08 5.05
N SER A 283 3.97 -10.08 4.18
CA SER A 283 5.06 -9.13 3.98
C SER A 283 4.56 -7.84 3.37
N SER A 284 5.43 -6.84 3.31
CA SER A 284 5.26 -5.63 2.50
C SER A 284 6.58 -5.27 1.82
N LEU A 285 6.49 -4.84 0.56
CA LEU A 285 7.65 -4.41 -0.22
C LEU A 285 7.66 -2.89 -0.34
N TYR A 286 8.77 -2.29 0.08
CA TYR A 286 9.00 -0.86 0.04
C TYR A 286 10.05 -0.52 -1.02
N VAL A 287 9.74 0.43 -1.89
CA VAL A 287 10.73 1.12 -2.71
C VAL A 287 10.64 2.59 -2.35
N TYR A 288 11.64 3.11 -1.63
CA TYR A 288 11.53 4.40 -0.97
C TYR A 288 12.84 5.20 -1.02
N PRO A 289 12.77 6.55 -1.13
CA PRO A 289 13.99 7.38 -1.09
C PRO A 289 14.72 7.30 0.24
N SER A 290 16.03 7.05 0.23
CA SER A 290 16.90 7.00 1.43
C SER A 290 17.17 8.37 2.07
N ARG A 291 16.40 9.40 1.75
CA ARG A 291 16.58 10.77 2.24
C ARG A 291 16.38 10.86 3.75
N PRO A 292 17.21 11.59 4.50
CA PRO A 292 17.06 11.75 5.95
C PRO A 292 15.68 12.26 6.40
N ARG A 293 15.02 13.07 5.56
CA ARG A 293 13.66 13.59 5.83
C ARG A 293 12.54 12.59 5.50
N GLY A 294 12.83 11.56 4.70
CA GLY A 294 11.88 10.53 4.32
C GLY A 294 11.71 9.46 5.40
N ILE A 295 12.79 9.15 6.11
CA ILE A 295 12.82 8.07 7.11
C ILE A 295 11.76 8.23 8.22
N PRO A 296 11.53 9.42 8.82
CA PRO A 296 10.44 9.57 9.81
C PRO A 296 9.03 9.29 9.27
N ARG A 297 8.79 9.54 7.97
CA ARG A 297 7.50 9.22 7.32
C ARG A 297 7.33 7.72 7.08
N LEU A 298 8.44 6.98 6.95
CA LEU A 298 8.43 5.54 6.78
C LEU A 298 7.73 4.84 7.96
N ARG A 299 7.79 5.43 9.17
CA ARG A 299 7.07 4.95 10.35
C ARG A 299 5.54 4.89 10.14
N ASP A 300 4.95 5.94 9.57
CA ASP A 300 3.51 5.98 9.29
C ASP A 300 3.15 4.97 8.19
N PHE A 301 3.99 4.82 7.15
CA PHE A 301 3.81 3.78 6.14
C PHE A 301 3.90 2.36 6.73
N ILE A 302 4.88 2.09 7.60
CA ILE A 302 4.99 0.79 8.27
C ILE A 302 3.75 0.48 9.13
N ALA A 303 3.17 1.49 9.80
CA ALA A 303 1.93 1.32 10.54
C ALA A 303 0.76 0.96 9.61
N HIS A 304 0.67 1.63 8.46
CA HIS A 304 -0.35 1.37 7.44
C HIS A 304 -0.23 -0.04 6.87
N GLU A 305 0.94 -0.39 6.34
CA GLU A 305 1.20 -1.71 5.73
C GLU A 305 1.01 -2.87 6.72
N PHE A 306 1.41 -2.68 7.99
CA PHE A 306 1.21 -3.72 8.99
C PHE A 306 -0.27 -3.93 9.32
N LEU A 307 -1.10 -2.88 9.27
CA LEU A 307 -2.54 -3.01 9.52
C LEU A 307 -3.30 -3.67 8.36
N HIS A 308 -2.69 -3.79 7.18
CA HIS A 308 -3.26 -4.61 6.11
C HIS A 308 -3.39 -6.09 6.47
N ILE A 309 -2.75 -6.56 7.55
CA ILE A 309 -3.04 -7.90 8.11
C ILE A 309 -4.51 -8.07 8.54
N LEU A 310 -5.27 -6.97 8.73
CA LEU A 310 -6.71 -7.00 8.94
C LEU A 310 -7.46 -7.04 7.60
N THR A 311 -7.21 -6.06 6.73
CA THR A 311 -7.88 -5.90 5.43
C THR A 311 -6.90 -5.33 4.41
N PRO A 312 -6.74 -5.89 3.19
CA PRO A 312 -7.53 -6.98 2.61
C PRO A 312 -7.03 -8.39 2.96
N LEU A 313 -5.95 -8.58 3.73
CA LEU A 313 -5.31 -9.89 3.88
C LEU A 313 -6.17 -10.93 4.60
N ASN A 314 -6.98 -10.52 5.56
CA ASN A 314 -7.88 -11.41 6.29
C ASN A 314 -9.36 -11.08 6.09
N LEU A 315 -9.73 -9.80 5.95
CA LEU A 315 -11.09 -9.38 5.63
C LEU A 315 -11.13 -8.84 4.20
N HIS A 316 -11.64 -9.61 3.26
CA HIS A 316 -11.68 -9.27 1.84
C HIS A 316 -12.90 -9.83 1.12
N SER A 317 -13.20 -9.28 -0.04
CA SER A 317 -14.30 -9.72 -0.89
C SER A 317 -13.94 -10.96 -1.71
N GLU A 318 -14.98 -11.57 -2.30
CA GLU A 318 -14.85 -12.70 -3.23
C GLU A 318 -13.93 -12.39 -4.42
N ILE A 319 -13.87 -11.13 -4.87
CA ILE A 319 -13.02 -10.69 -5.99
C ILE A 319 -11.55 -10.74 -5.60
N ILE A 320 -11.21 -10.30 -4.38
CA ILE A 320 -9.83 -10.36 -3.89
C ILE A 320 -9.44 -11.80 -3.55
N HIS A 321 -10.37 -12.58 -2.96
CA HIS A 321 -10.11 -13.98 -2.60
C HIS A 321 -9.76 -14.87 -3.80
N LYS A 322 -10.35 -14.61 -4.95
CA LYS A 322 -10.07 -15.31 -6.22
C LYS A 322 -9.62 -14.29 -7.26
N TYR A 323 -8.46 -13.72 -7.00
CA TYR A 323 -7.97 -12.63 -7.83
C TYR A 323 -7.73 -13.07 -9.28
N ASN A 324 -8.13 -12.23 -10.22
CA ASN A 324 -7.95 -12.49 -11.64
C ASN A 324 -6.73 -11.73 -12.18
N PHE A 325 -5.56 -12.35 -12.13
CA PHE A 325 -4.32 -11.76 -12.64
C PHE A 325 -4.33 -11.47 -14.14
N ALA A 326 -5.22 -12.12 -14.92
CA ALA A 326 -5.28 -11.94 -16.37
C ALA A 326 -6.17 -10.77 -16.81
N VAL A 327 -7.14 -10.36 -15.97
CA VAL A 327 -8.13 -9.33 -16.31
C VAL A 327 -8.38 -8.46 -15.08
N PRO A 328 -8.06 -7.17 -15.13
CA PRO A 328 -8.38 -6.24 -14.06
C PRO A 328 -9.85 -6.30 -13.70
N THR A 329 -10.15 -6.50 -12.43
CA THR A 329 -11.51 -6.59 -11.91
C THR A 329 -11.63 -5.68 -10.70
N SER A 330 -12.42 -4.62 -10.81
CA SER A 330 -12.60 -3.65 -9.74
C SER A 330 -13.48 -4.21 -8.63
N SER A 331 -13.08 -3.99 -7.38
CA SER A 331 -13.95 -4.15 -6.20
C SER A 331 -14.50 -2.79 -5.80
N GLN A 332 -15.73 -2.75 -5.27
CA GLN A 332 -16.30 -1.51 -4.72
C GLN A 332 -15.77 -1.17 -3.32
N HIS A 333 -14.80 -1.92 -2.81
CA HIS A 333 -14.36 -1.87 -1.41
C HIS A 333 -12.92 -1.37 -1.21
N ILE A 334 -12.30 -0.71 -2.21
CA ILE A 334 -10.94 -0.14 -2.04
C ILE A 334 -10.91 0.88 -0.89
N TRP A 335 -11.97 1.64 -0.68
CA TRP A 335 -12.11 2.54 0.46
C TRP A 335 -11.99 1.83 1.81
N LEU A 336 -12.42 0.56 1.89
CA LEU A 336 -12.28 -0.29 3.06
C LEU A 336 -10.82 -0.73 3.22
N TYR A 337 -10.20 -1.17 2.13
CA TYR A 337 -8.83 -1.68 2.14
C TYR A 337 -7.81 -0.58 2.46
N GLU A 338 -7.96 0.59 1.86
CA GLU A 338 -7.01 1.70 1.99
C GLU A 338 -7.46 2.73 3.05
N GLY A 339 -8.70 3.21 2.93
CA GLY A 339 -9.18 4.30 3.78
C GLY A 339 -9.35 3.91 5.24
N VAL A 340 -9.88 2.70 5.51
CA VAL A 340 -10.01 2.24 6.90
C VAL A 340 -8.66 1.83 7.48
N THR A 341 -7.75 1.26 6.68
CA THR A 341 -6.38 0.97 7.11
C THR A 341 -5.62 2.25 7.47
N GLU A 342 -5.74 3.30 6.67
CA GLU A 342 -5.13 4.59 6.93
C GLU A 342 -5.71 5.26 8.19
N TRP A 343 -7.04 5.20 8.39
CA TRP A 343 -7.66 5.61 9.65
C TRP A 343 -7.14 4.80 10.83
N GLY A 344 -7.04 3.48 10.66
CA GLY A 344 -6.54 2.56 11.67
C GLY A 344 -5.12 2.90 12.11
N ALA A 345 -4.24 3.19 11.16
CA ALA A 345 -2.86 3.60 11.41
C ALA A 345 -2.76 4.90 12.20
N ASP A 346 -3.65 5.87 11.93
CA ASP A 346 -3.70 7.14 12.65
C ASP A 346 -4.33 7.01 14.05
N ILE A 347 -5.50 6.35 14.16
CA ILE A 347 -6.24 6.26 15.43
C ILE A 347 -5.54 5.33 16.43
N MET A 348 -4.89 4.27 15.97
CA MET A 348 -4.08 3.40 16.80
C MET A 348 -2.96 4.18 17.50
N GLN A 349 -2.25 5.05 16.76
CA GLN A 349 -1.19 5.89 17.36
C GLN A 349 -1.75 6.86 18.41
N LEU A 350 -2.95 7.40 18.20
CA LEU A 350 -3.63 8.22 19.21
C LEU A 350 -3.99 7.39 20.44
N ARG A 351 -4.67 6.26 20.24
CA ARG A 351 -5.18 5.41 21.33
C ARG A 351 -4.05 4.81 22.17
N SER A 352 -2.90 4.55 21.57
CA SER A 352 -1.69 4.07 22.27
C SER A 352 -0.85 5.20 22.91
N GLY A 353 -1.21 6.46 22.71
CA GLY A 353 -0.46 7.61 23.24
C GLY A 353 0.84 7.94 22.49
N LEU A 354 1.08 7.36 21.32
CA LEU A 354 2.24 7.68 20.47
C LEU A 354 2.14 9.07 19.85
N ILE A 355 0.92 9.55 19.63
CA ILE A 355 0.64 10.92 19.24
C ILE A 355 -0.43 11.51 20.18
N ASP A 356 -0.39 12.81 20.36
CA ASP A 356 -1.43 13.53 21.09
C ASP A 356 -2.64 13.83 20.20
N VAL A 357 -3.74 14.20 20.84
CA VAL A 357 -5.02 14.56 20.19
C VAL A 357 -4.83 15.70 19.19
N ASN A 358 -4.03 16.71 19.50
CA ASN A 358 -3.78 17.82 18.58
C ASN A 358 -3.04 17.38 17.33
N THR A 359 -2.12 16.43 17.45
CA THR A 359 -1.41 15.83 16.30
C THR A 359 -2.38 15.04 15.42
N TYR A 360 -3.24 14.22 16.02
CA TYR A 360 -4.29 13.50 15.29
C TYR A 360 -5.23 14.47 14.55
N MET A 361 -5.73 15.50 15.21
CA MET A 361 -6.62 16.47 14.59
C MET A 361 -5.95 17.28 13.47
N ARG A 362 -4.64 17.57 13.58
CA ARG A 362 -3.86 18.15 12.46
C ARG A 362 -3.76 17.19 11.27
N ARG A 363 -3.67 15.85 11.50
CA ARG A 363 -3.70 14.85 10.42
C ARG A 363 -5.07 14.87 9.73
N ILE A 364 -6.16 14.87 10.48
CA ILE A 364 -7.53 15.00 9.94
C ILE A 364 -7.68 16.30 9.13
N SER A 365 -7.25 17.45 9.67
CA SER A 365 -7.27 18.74 8.96
C SER A 365 -6.55 18.69 7.62
N ARG A 366 -5.35 18.07 7.57
CA ARG A 366 -4.59 17.89 6.33
C ARG A 366 -5.34 17.01 5.32
N LYS A 367 -5.92 15.89 5.77
CA LYS A 367 -6.68 14.98 4.92
C LYS A 367 -7.91 15.67 4.31
N ILE A 368 -8.65 16.46 5.10
CA ILE A 368 -9.79 17.23 4.59
C ILE A 368 -9.32 18.27 3.56
N ASN A 369 -8.25 19.01 3.87
CA ASN A 369 -7.70 20.00 2.93
C ASN A 369 -7.14 19.35 1.64
N SER A 370 -6.53 18.18 1.74
CA SER A 370 -6.04 17.42 0.59
C SER A 370 -7.20 16.92 -0.28
N ASN A 371 -8.29 16.44 0.34
CA ASN A 371 -9.48 16.00 -0.38
C ASN A 371 -10.14 17.12 -1.22
N GLU A 372 -9.99 18.40 -0.84
CA GLU A 372 -10.49 19.54 -1.62
C GLU A 372 -9.85 19.69 -3.01
N ASN A 373 -8.73 19.00 -3.24
CA ASN A 373 -8.05 19.01 -4.56
C ASN A 373 -8.61 17.96 -5.54
N PHE A 374 -9.54 17.12 -5.10
CA PHE A 374 -10.14 16.08 -5.91
C PHE A 374 -11.58 16.43 -6.29
N GLU A 375 -12.02 15.97 -7.46
CA GLU A 375 -13.42 16.11 -7.86
C GLU A 375 -14.34 15.33 -6.91
N PRO A 376 -15.57 15.82 -6.67
CA PRO A 376 -16.54 15.13 -5.81
C PRO A 376 -17.00 13.80 -6.40
N VAL A 377 -16.35 12.71 -6.02
CA VAL A 377 -16.68 11.34 -6.44
C VAL A 377 -16.97 10.50 -5.21
N SER A 378 -17.90 9.55 -5.31
CA SER A 378 -18.18 8.61 -4.22
C SER A 378 -17.01 7.63 -4.04
N LEU A 379 -16.82 7.11 -2.81
CA LEU A 379 -15.78 6.13 -2.54
C LEU A 379 -15.99 4.82 -3.31
N VAL A 380 -17.24 4.42 -3.52
CA VAL A 380 -17.60 3.26 -4.34
C VAL A 380 -17.28 3.50 -5.81
N GLU A 381 -17.63 4.66 -6.37
CA GLU A 381 -17.34 4.96 -7.77
C GLU A 381 -15.83 5.07 -8.04
N MET A 382 -15.07 5.71 -7.12
CA MET A 382 -13.60 5.69 -7.19
C MET A 382 -13.07 4.26 -7.22
N SER A 383 -13.60 3.38 -6.37
CA SER A 383 -13.20 1.96 -6.31
C SER A 383 -13.50 1.25 -7.63
N LEU A 384 -14.69 1.41 -8.17
CA LEU A 384 -15.10 0.76 -9.42
C LEU A 384 -14.36 1.28 -10.66
N THR A 385 -13.88 2.52 -10.62
CA THR A 385 -13.14 3.14 -11.73
C THR A 385 -11.62 3.07 -11.56
N SER A 386 -11.09 2.38 -10.55
CA SER A 386 -9.67 2.35 -10.16
C SER A 386 -8.71 2.03 -11.33
N TYR A 387 -9.09 1.15 -12.24
CA TYR A 387 -8.29 0.79 -13.42
C TYR A 387 -8.46 1.74 -14.62
N THR A 388 -9.08 2.89 -14.43
CA THR A 388 -9.23 3.91 -15.48
C THR A 388 -8.37 5.13 -15.19
N GLN A 389 -8.19 6.00 -16.20
CA GLN A 389 -7.48 7.28 -16.03
C GLN A 389 -8.12 8.15 -14.93
N VAL A 390 -9.45 8.13 -14.82
CA VAL A 390 -10.18 8.86 -13.77
C VAL A 390 -9.88 8.29 -12.39
N GLY A 391 -9.88 6.96 -12.26
CA GLY A 391 -9.55 6.28 -11.01
C GLY A 391 -8.10 6.54 -10.59
N TYR A 392 -7.15 6.47 -11.52
CA TYR A 392 -5.75 6.81 -11.24
C TYR A 392 -5.59 8.24 -10.70
N GLY A 393 -6.27 9.22 -11.29
CA GLY A 393 -6.25 10.61 -10.81
C GLY A 393 -6.84 10.81 -9.40
N ASN A 394 -7.74 9.90 -8.97
CA ASN A 394 -8.39 9.95 -7.65
C ASN A 394 -7.79 8.98 -6.63
N PHE A 395 -6.78 8.18 -7.00
CA PHE A 395 -6.27 7.08 -6.16
C PHE A 395 -5.88 7.54 -4.74
N LEU A 396 -5.10 8.61 -4.63
CA LEU A 396 -4.67 9.13 -3.31
C LEU A 396 -5.84 9.58 -2.42
N ASN A 397 -7.01 9.83 -3.00
CA ASN A 397 -8.18 10.24 -2.23
C ASN A 397 -8.82 9.10 -1.40
N PHE A 398 -8.45 7.82 -1.65
CA PHE A 398 -8.79 6.73 -0.73
C PHE A 398 -8.16 6.94 0.64
N TYR A 399 -6.92 7.41 0.71
CA TYR A 399 -6.19 7.71 1.94
C TYR A 399 -6.64 9.00 2.61
N GLU A 400 -7.15 9.95 1.85
CA GLU A 400 -7.61 11.25 2.35
C GLU A 400 -9.09 11.18 2.74
N LYS A 401 -10.01 11.15 1.77
CA LYS A 401 -11.45 11.06 1.99
C LYS A 401 -11.85 9.77 2.72
N GLY A 402 -11.25 8.63 2.33
CA GLY A 402 -11.55 7.33 2.93
C GLY A 402 -11.25 7.30 4.41
N ALA A 403 -10.06 7.77 4.84
CA ALA A 403 -9.70 7.81 6.26
C ALA A 403 -10.57 8.77 7.09
N VAL A 404 -10.92 9.95 6.54
CA VAL A 404 -11.84 10.88 7.21
C VAL A 404 -13.23 10.25 7.33
N THR A 405 -13.72 9.58 6.27
CA THR A 405 -15.01 8.86 6.32
C THR A 405 -15.02 7.76 7.38
N ALA A 406 -13.93 6.98 7.48
CA ALA A 406 -13.78 5.96 8.51
C ALA A 406 -13.74 6.56 9.93
N ALA A 407 -13.06 7.72 10.12
CA ALA A 407 -13.05 8.42 11.40
C ALA A 407 -14.46 8.90 11.82
N LEU A 408 -15.26 9.37 10.87
CA LEU A 408 -16.66 9.76 11.16
C LEU A 408 -17.54 8.54 11.43
N LEU A 409 -17.32 7.44 10.70
CA LEU A 409 -18.03 6.17 10.91
C LEU A 409 -17.73 5.59 12.30
N ASP A 410 -16.47 5.65 12.77
CA ASP A 410 -16.08 5.25 14.12
C ASP A 410 -16.84 6.06 15.19
N ILE A 411 -16.91 7.40 15.04
CA ILE A 411 -17.68 8.26 15.96
C ILE A 411 -19.18 7.93 15.91
N LYS A 412 -19.75 7.65 14.72
CA LYS A 412 -21.17 7.28 14.60
C LYS A 412 -21.46 5.95 15.29
N LEU A 413 -20.61 4.97 15.13
CA LEU A 413 -20.76 3.66 15.79
C LEU A 413 -20.64 3.78 17.30
N LEU A 414 -19.67 4.54 17.81
CA LEU A 414 -19.53 4.83 19.24
C LEU A 414 -20.77 5.58 19.80
N GLU A 415 -21.33 6.53 19.04
CA GLU A 415 -22.57 7.21 19.44
C GLU A 415 -23.74 6.24 19.57
N LEU A 416 -23.95 5.37 18.58
CA LEU A 416 -25.05 4.41 18.55
C LEU A 416 -24.94 3.31 19.60
N SER A 417 -23.71 3.02 20.04
CA SER A 417 -23.42 2.02 21.06
C SER A 417 -23.15 2.60 22.46
N GLU A 418 -23.42 3.90 22.68
CA GLU A 418 -23.10 4.60 23.93
C GLU A 418 -21.63 4.44 24.38
N GLY A 419 -20.70 4.40 23.39
CA GLY A 419 -19.26 4.29 23.60
C GLY A 419 -18.71 2.87 23.70
N GLU A 420 -19.54 1.84 23.58
CA GLU A 420 -19.10 0.44 23.76
C GLU A 420 -18.45 -0.17 22.52
N ARG A 421 -18.86 0.25 21.29
CA ARG A 421 -18.47 -0.44 20.04
C ARG A 421 -18.23 0.55 18.93
N GLY A 422 -16.96 0.79 18.60
CA GLY A 422 -16.51 1.57 17.46
C GLY A 422 -16.19 0.74 16.23
N LEU A 423 -15.55 1.35 15.24
CA LEU A 423 -15.21 0.71 13.97
C LEU A 423 -14.22 -0.45 14.16
N LYS A 424 -13.27 -0.34 15.11
CA LYS A 424 -12.33 -1.42 15.46
C LYS A 424 -13.07 -2.70 15.88
N GLU A 425 -14.00 -2.59 16.80
CA GLU A 425 -14.76 -3.72 17.33
C GLU A 425 -15.60 -4.38 16.24
N VAL A 426 -16.23 -3.57 15.38
CA VAL A 426 -16.96 -4.05 14.19
C VAL A 426 -16.05 -4.85 13.26
N PHE A 427 -14.82 -4.37 13.03
CA PHE A 427 -13.85 -5.08 12.19
C PHE A 427 -13.44 -6.43 12.80
N ILE A 428 -13.25 -6.51 14.11
CA ILE A 428 -12.92 -7.76 14.80
C ILE A 428 -14.08 -8.77 14.64
N ASP A 429 -15.32 -8.34 14.82
CA ASP A 429 -16.50 -9.20 14.65
C ASP A 429 -16.63 -9.68 13.18
N LEU A 430 -16.36 -8.80 12.21
CA LEU A 430 -16.34 -9.17 10.80
C LEU A 430 -15.23 -10.18 10.49
N LEU A 431 -14.05 -10.06 11.11
CA LEU A 431 -12.95 -11.02 10.97
C LEU A 431 -13.27 -12.38 11.57
N GLU A 432 -14.06 -12.45 12.66
CA GLU A 432 -14.58 -13.70 13.22
C GLU A 432 -15.60 -14.36 12.28
N LYS A 433 -16.45 -13.55 11.64
CA LYS A 433 -17.48 -14.02 10.71
C LYS A 433 -16.92 -14.49 9.37
N TYR A 434 -15.94 -13.76 8.87
CA TYR A 434 -15.22 -13.99 7.62
C TYR A 434 -13.77 -14.42 7.90
N GLY A 435 -12.80 -13.96 7.21
CA GLY A 435 -11.40 -14.27 7.42
C GLY A 435 -10.75 -14.77 6.13
N LYS A 436 -9.46 -15.07 6.20
CA LYS A 436 -8.62 -15.39 5.03
C LYS A 436 -9.24 -16.39 4.05
N ASN A 437 -9.90 -17.44 4.54
CA ASN A 437 -10.47 -18.51 3.72
C ASN A 437 -11.99 -18.40 3.51
N LYS A 438 -12.61 -17.33 3.99
CA LYS A 438 -14.05 -17.10 3.90
C LYS A 438 -14.33 -15.64 3.56
N PRO A 439 -14.24 -15.26 2.28
CA PRO A 439 -14.46 -13.89 1.85
C PRO A 439 -15.88 -13.42 2.12
N PHE A 440 -16.06 -12.11 2.24
CA PHE A 440 -17.40 -11.53 2.25
C PHE A 440 -17.95 -11.38 0.81
N PRO A 441 -19.30 -11.37 0.64
CA PRO A 441 -19.91 -11.19 -0.67
C PRO A 441 -19.66 -9.77 -1.18
N GLU A 442 -19.11 -9.64 -2.38
CA GLU A 442 -18.77 -8.35 -3.00
C GLU A 442 -19.97 -7.40 -3.04
N ASN A 443 -21.13 -7.87 -3.49
CA ASN A 443 -22.33 -7.05 -3.61
C ASN A 443 -23.22 -7.00 -2.36
N GLY A 444 -22.93 -7.81 -1.33
CA GLY A 444 -23.74 -7.91 -0.12
C GLY A 444 -23.06 -7.37 1.14
N PHE A 445 -21.86 -6.79 1.01
CA PHE A 445 -21.08 -6.36 2.17
C PHE A 445 -21.75 -5.23 2.96
N PHE A 446 -22.36 -4.27 2.29
CA PHE A 446 -23.00 -3.15 2.96
C PHE A 446 -24.20 -3.58 3.80
N GLU A 447 -25.00 -4.51 3.27
CA GLU A 447 -26.13 -5.11 3.99
C GLU A 447 -25.61 -5.86 5.22
N VAL A 448 -24.57 -6.68 5.06
CA VAL A 448 -23.91 -7.37 6.18
C VAL A 448 -23.39 -6.38 7.23
N PHE A 449 -22.76 -5.29 6.80
CA PHE A 449 -22.22 -4.28 7.70
C PHE A 449 -23.33 -3.60 8.52
N VAL A 450 -24.47 -3.28 7.89
CA VAL A 450 -25.66 -2.73 8.58
C VAL A 450 -26.25 -3.73 9.55
N GLU A 451 -26.38 -5.02 9.16
CA GLU A 451 -26.88 -6.09 10.04
C GLU A 451 -26.00 -6.30 11.27
N GLU A 452 -24.68 -6.23 11.11
CA GLU A 452 -23.70 -6.38 12.21
C GLU A 452 -23.57 -5.13 13.09
N THR A 453 -24.13 -3.99 12.67
CA THR A 453 -23.99 -2.73 13.39
C THR A 453 -25.34 -2.16 13.86
N ASN A 454 -25.91 -1.26 13.09
CA ASN A 454 -27.17 -0.58 13.40
C ASN A 454 -27.84 -0.13 12.11
N PRO A 455 -29.20 -0.24 11.98
CA PRO A 455 -29.92 0.24 10.78
C PRO A 455 -29.66 1.70 10.39
N GLU A 456 -29.35 2.59 11.34
CA GLU A 456 -29.00 3.99 11.04
C GLU A 456 -27.69 4.15 10.24
N ILE A 457 -26.84 3.11 10.22
CA ILE A 457 -25.61 3.11 9.43
C ILE A 457 -25.90 3.05 7.93
N GLU A 458 -27.05 2.54 7.50
CA GLU A 458 -27.46 2.53 6.09
C GLU A 458 -27.50 3.95 5.51
N GLU A 459 -28.03 4.92 6.24
CA GLU A 459 -28.04 6.33 5.82
C GLU A 459 -26.62 6.88 5.65
N PHE A 460 -25.73 6.59 6.61
CA PHE A 460 -24.33 6.99 6.53
C PHE A 460 -23.64 6.42 5.28
N ILE A 461 -23.82 5.12 5.00
CA ILE A 461 -23.26 4.45 3.83
C ILE A 461 -23.79 5.10 2.55
N ASN A 462 -25.11 5.31 2.46
CA ASN A 462 -25.74 5.84 1.25
C ASN A 462 -25.30 7.29 0.95
N ASN A 463 -25.12 8.12 1.98
CA ASN A 463 -24.76 9.52 1.81
C ASN A 463 -23.25 9.72 1.56
N TYR A 464 -22.37 9.02 2.29
CA TYR A 464 -20.94 9.36 2.37
C TYR A 464 -20.00 8.34 1.75
N ILE A 465 -20.43 7.08 1.56
CA ILE A 465 -19.64 6.03 0.94
C ILE A 465 -20.10 5.77 -0.50
N LYS A 466 -21.40 5.53 -0.69
CA LYS A 466 -22.03 5.35 -2.01
C LYS A 466 -22.38 6.68 -2.68
N GLY A 467 -22.68 7.69 -1.88
CA GLY A 467 -23.04 9.05 -2.33
C GLY A 467 -21.86 10.01 -2.31
N THR A 468 -22.15 11.25 -2.71
CA THR A 468 -21.19 12.35 -2.79
C THR A 468 -21.54 13.50 -1.85
N GLU A 469 -22.41 13.27 -0.85
CA GLU A 469 -22.74 14.28 0.13
C GLU A 469 -21.46 14.75 0.86
N PRO A 470 -21.34 16.06 1.15
CA PRO A 470 -20.23 16.59 1.92
C PRO A 470 -20.11 15.91 3.29
N LEU A 471 -18.90 15.51 3.67
CA LEU A 471 -18.66 14.84 4.94
C LEU A 471 -19.03 15.77 6.12
N PRO A 472 -19.87 15.34 7.08
CA PRO A 472 -20.36 16.17 8.19
C PRO A 472 -19.36 16.27 9.35
N TYR A 473 -18.07 16.53 9.07
CA TYR A 473 -17.00 16.55 10.08
C TYR A 473 -17.23 17.57 11.19
N LYS A 474 -17.84 18.72 10.90
CA LYS A 474 -18.22 19.71 11.93
C LYS A 474 -19.14 19.11 12.98
N GLU A 475 -20.18 18.38 12.55
CA GLU A 475 -21.18 17.77 13.44
C GLU A 475 -20.56 16.62 14.24
N TYR A 476 -19.87 15.71 13.59
CA TYR A 476 -19.35 14.49 14.22
C TYR A 476 -18.23 14.80 15.21
N PHE A 477 -17.27 15.66 14.86
CA PHE A 477 -16.22 16.03 15.79
C PHE A 477 -16.73 16.87 16.97
N ALA A 478 -17.87 17.57 16.81
CA ALA A 478 -18.52 18.22 17.95
C ALA A 478 -19.05 17.22 18.98
N LYS A 479 -19.48 16.01 18.56
CA LYS A 479 -19.95 14.94 19.47
C LYS A 479 -18.85 14.44 20.41
N ILE A 480 -17.59 14.52 19.98
CA ILE A 480 -16.41 14.21 20.78
C ILE A 480 -15.68 15.46 21.30
N GLY A 481 -16.34 16.60 21.36
CA GLY A 481 -15.87 17.81 22.04
C GLY A 481 -14.92 18.70 21.26
N PHE A 482 -15.02 18.78 19.94
CA PHE A 482 -14.26 19.74 19.12
C PHE A 482 -15.15 20.77 18.47
N THR A 483 -14.68 22.02 18.46
CA THR A 483 -15.23 23.09 17.64
C THR A 483 -14.47 23.16 16.32
N TYR A 484 -15.20 23.11 15.22
CA TYR A 484 -14.64 23.28 13.89
C TYR A 484 -14.58 24.74 13.48
N ILE A 485 -13.43 25.17 12.99
CA ILE A 485 -13.17 26.51 12.44
C ILE A 485 -12.69 26.31 10.99
N PRO A 486 -13.46 26.79 9.99
CA PRO A 486 -13.10 26.61 8.58
C PRO A 486 -11.71 27.15 8.24
N GLU A 487 -11.42 28.38 8.69
CA GLU A 487 -10.16 29.08 8.48
C GLU A 487 -9.82 29.96 9.66
N ARG A 488 -8.55 30.03 10.03
CA ARG A 488 -8.00 31.01 10.97
C ARG A 488 -6.58 31.39 10.55
N ASN A 489 -6.14 32.57 10.96
CA ASN A 489 -4.72 32.93 10.82
C ASN A 489 -3.87 31.91 11.58
N SER A 490 -2.84 31.40 10.91
CA SER A 490 -1.90 30.47 11.53
C SER A 490 -1.05 31.19 12.59
N GLU A 491 -0.68 30.47 13.64
CA GLU A 491 0.28 30.95 14.63
C GLU A 491 1.72 30.96 14.10
N SER A 492 1.94 30.43 12.89
CA SER A 492 3.24 30.39 12.24
C SER A 492 3.73 31.81 11.94
N THR A 493 4.97 32.08 12.31
CA THR A 493 5.69 33.31 11.91
C THR A 493 6.30 33.21 10.52
N ARG A 494 6.28 32.01 9.92
CA ARG A 494 6.79 31.76 8.57
C ARG A 494 5.80 32.30 7.55
N PRO A 495 6.19 33.25 6.69
CA PRO A 495 5.23 33.87 5.77
C PRO A 495 4.78 32.90 4.67
N SER A 496 3.57 33.16 4.13
CA SER A 496 3.01 32.46 2.97
C SER A 496 3.22 33.25 1.68
N LEU A 497 3.40 32.53 0.59
CA LEU A 497 3.42 33.09 -0.77
C LEU A 497 2.01 33.37 -1.32
N GLY A 498 0.97 33.05 -0.54
CA GLY A 498 -0.41 33.21 -0.97
C GLY A 498 -0.94 32.09 -1.86
N THR A 499 -0.16 31.03 -2.06
CA THR A 499 -0.54 29.87 -2.86
C THR A 499 0.18 28.61 -2.37
N GLY A 500 -0.42 27.47 -2.59
CA GLY A 500 0.24 26.18 -2.63
C GLY A 500 0.82 25.90 -4.01
N PHE A 501 1.51 24.76 -4.16
CA PHE A 501 2.11 24.33 -5.42
C PHE A 501 1.70 22.90 -5.74
N SER A 502 1.44 22.65 -7.02
CA SER A 502 1.23 21.32 -7.58
C SER A 502 2.08 21.17 -8.84
N VAL A 503 2.01 20.01 -9.47
CA VAL A 503 2.74 19.69 -10.70
C VAL A 503 1.72 19.35 -11.78
N ASN A 504 1.82 19.96 -12.96
CA ASN A 504 0.98 19.61 -14.09
C ASN A 504 1.53 18.38 -14.85
N GLN A 505 0.84 17.97 -15.91
CA GLN A 505 1.24 16.83 -16.76
C GLN A 505 2.58 17.03 -17.46
N ASP A 506 2.99 18.26 -17.67
CA ASP A 506 4.28 18.63 -18.30
C ASP A 506 5.41 18.76 -17.26
N SER A 507 5.21 18.26 -16.04
CA SER A 507 6.17 18.34 -14.92
C SER A 507 6.55 19.76 -14.50
N GLU A 508 5.65 20.73 -14.67
CA GLU A 508 5.84 22.13 -14.30
C GLU A 508 5.14 22.47 -12.99
N LEU A 509 5.73 23.36 -12.18
CA LEU A 509 5.14 23.87 -10.95
C LEU A 509 4.00 24.84 -11.24
N ILE A 510 2.81 24.53 -10.76
CA ILE A 510 1.61 25.35 -10.92
C ILE A 510 1.08 25.85 -9.59
N ALA A 511 0.40 26.99 -9.63
CA ALA A 511 -0.35 27.55 -8.49
C ALA A 511 -1.54 26.66 -8.15
N GLN A 512 -1.69 26.33 -6.88
CA GLN A 512 -2.81 25.58 -6.34
C GLN A 512 -3.25 26.17 -5.00
N GLN A 513 -4.56 26.17 -4.73
CA GLN A 513 -5.13 26.76 -3.51
C GLN A 513 -4.71 28.22 -3.31
N VAL A 514 -4.92 29.04 -4.35
CA VAL A 514 -4.57 30.45 -4.34
C VAL A 514 -5.43 31.21 -3.32
N MET A 515 -4.80 31.85 -2.34
CA MET A 515 -5.47 32.64 -1.32
C MET A 515 -6.18 33.85 -1.95
N ASP A 516 -7.29 34.28 -1.40
CA ASP A 516 -8.08 35.39 -1.93
C ASP A 516 -7.29 36.72 -2.02
N GLU A 517 -6.36 36.95 -1.11
CA GLU A 517 -5.46 38.10 -1.20
C GLU A 517 -4.52 37.99 -2.42
N ALA A 518 -4.00 36.78 -2.72
CA ALA A 518 -3.14 36.56 -3.89
C ALA A 518 -3.93 36.66 -5.21
N LYS A 519 -5.18 36.26 -5.24
CA LYS A 519 -6.11 36.47 -6.38
C LYS A 519 -6.25 37.98 -6.71
N LYS A 520 -6.24 38.86 -5.70
CA LYS A 520 -6.29 40.31 -5.93
C LYS A 520 -5.04 40.85 -6.62
N TRP A 521 -3.90 40.17 -6.54
CA TRP A 521 -2.68 40.51 -7.29
C TRP A 521 -2.76 40.03 -8.73
N GLY A 522 -3.75 39.21 -9.07
CA GLY A 522 -3.94 38.60 -10.38
C GLY A 522 -3.35 37.18 -10.50
N LEU A 523 -2.92 36.54 -9.39
CA LEU A 523 -2.53 35.13 -9.39
C LEU A 523 -3.79 34.26 -9.50
N GLN A 524 -3.71 33.18 -10.29
CA GLN A 524 -4.82 32.26 -10.54
C GLN A 524 -4.38 30.82 -10.37
N GLU A 525 -5.34 29.93 -10.09
CA GLU A 525 -5.12 28.49 -10.11
C GLU A 525 -4.58 28.07 -11.49
N GLY A 526 -3.60 27.18 -11.49
CA GLY A 526 -2.98 26.66 -12.70
C GLY A 526 -1.91 27.54 -13.33
N ASP A 527 -1.63 28.75 -12.82
CA ASP A 527 -0.51 29.55 -13.29
C ASP A 527 0.80 28.80 -13.14
N VAL A 528 1.57 28.69 -14.22
CA VAL A 528 2.88 28.01 -14.20
C VAL A 528 3.93 29.00 -13.68
N PHE A 529 4.63 28.62 -12.62
CA PHE A 529 5.69 29.44 -12.05
C PHE A 529 6.99 29.30 -12.84
N LEU A 530 7.57 30.41 -13.26
CA LEU A 530 8.87 30.50 -13.93
C LEU A 530 9.94 31.05 -12.98
N GLU A 531 9.61 32.11 -12.25
CA GLU A 531 10.56 32.78 -11.33
C GLU A 531 9.85 33.29 -10.08
N VAL A 532 10.60 33.31 -8.96
CA VAL A 532 10.23 34.02 -7.72
C VAL A 532 11.39 34.93 -7.33
N TRP A 533 11.11 36.23 -7.16
CA TRP A 533 12.13 37.29 -6.97
C TRP A 533 13.27 37.23 -7.96
N GLY A 534 13.01 36.88 -9.21
CA GLY A 534 14.02 36.76 -10.30
C GLY A 534 14.87 35.50 -10.20
N HIS A 535 14.61 34.58 -9.27
CA HIS A 535 15.23 33.25 -9.25
C HIS A 535 14.37 32.29 -10.05
N GLU A 536 14.96 31.65 -11.03
CA GLU A 536 14.29 30.59 -11.81
C GLU A 536 13.90 29.40 -10.91
N ILE A 537 12.67 28.93 -11.05
CA ILE A 537 12.15 27.79 -10.29
C ILE A 537 11.66 26.68 -11.20
N SER A 538 12.00 25.47 -10.82
CA SER A 538 11.58 24.22 -11.43
C SER A 538 11.37 23.19 -10.33
N LEU A 539 10.87 22.01 -10.66
CA LEU A 539 10.77 20.90 -9.69
C LEU A 539 12.12 20.60 -9.01
N ALA A 540 13.21 20.69 -9.74
CA ALA A 540 14.55 20.40 -9.22
C ALA A 540 15.09 21.51 -8.30
N THR A 541 14.77 22.79 -8.59
CA THR A 541 15.34 23.95 -7.87
C THR A 541 14.42 24.53 -6.80
N PHE A 542 13.12 24.26 -6.89
CA PHE A 542 12.07 24.80 -6.03
C PHE A 542 12.42 24.79 -4.53
N ARG A 543 12.74 23.61 -3.98
CA ARG A 543 13.01 23.48 -2.54
C ARG A 543 14.24 24.26 -2.09
N LYS A 544 15.28 24.30 -2.93
CA LYS A 544 16.52 25.01 -2.66
C LYS A 544 16.28 26.52 -2.67
N VAL A 545 15.67 27.02 -3.76
CA VAL A 545 15.38 28.45 -3.93
C VAL A 545 14.50 28.96 -2.79
N PHE A 546 13.40 28.26 -2.48
CA PHE A 546 12.53 28.67 -1.37
C PHE A 546 13.22 28.57 -0.02
N GLY A 547 14.04 27.54 0.22
CA GLY A 547 14.80 27.40 1.47
C GLY A 547 15.78 28.53 1.71
N GLU A 548 16.46 28.98 0.65
CA GLU A 548 17.45 30.05 0.71
C GLU A 548 16.79 31.44 0.75
N VAL A 549 15.82 31.69 -0.15
CA VAL A 549 15.25 33.03 -0.33
C VAL A 549 14.24 33.39 0.76
N MET A 550 13.51 32.39 1.31
CA MET A 550 12.50 32.62 2.36
C MET A 550 13.09 32.73 3.78
N GLN A 551 14.36 32.39 3.98
CA GLN A 551 14.95 32.26 5.32
C GLN A 551 14.84 33.56 6.16
N ASP A 552 15.02 34.74 5.53
CA ASP A 552 15.03 36.04 6.18
C ASP A 552 13.77 36.87 5.91
N LYS A 553 12.80 36.31 5.18
CA LYS A 553 11.58 37.02 4.78
C LYS A 553 10.55 37.05 5.91
N LYS A 554 9.79 38.15 5.94
CA LYS A 554 8.73 38.40 6.93
C LYS A 554 7.38 38.64 6.25
N ILE A 555 6.32 38.42 6.99
CA ILE A 555 4.96 38.79 6.57
C ILE A 555 4.94 40.29 6.24
N GLY A 556 4.39 40.62 5.06
CA GLY A 556 4.35 41.98 4.52
C GLY A 556 5.51 42.36 3.60
N ASP A 557 6.59 41.57 3.55
CA ASP A 557 7.69 41.84 2.61
C ASP A 557 7.23 41.75 1.15
N PRO A 558 7.82 42.55 0.24
CA PRO A 558 7.47 42.51 -1.18
C PRO A 558 7.70 41.14 -1.81
N LEU A 559 6.75 40.73 -2.64
CA LEU A 559 6.77 39.47 -3.40
C LEU A 559 6.62 39.75 -4.89
N GLU A 560 7.40 39.10 -5.72
CA GLU A 560 7.30 39.17 -7.19
C GLU A 560 7.39 37.75 -7.77
N PHE A 561 6.39 37.38 -8.61
CA PHE A 561 6.39 36.18 -9.43
C PHE A 561 6.50 36.52 -10.89
N THR A 562 7.21 35.70 -11.66
CA THR A 562 7.06 35.58 -13.10
C THR A 562 6.34 34.26 -13.37
N ILE A 563 5.15 34.32 -13.98
CA ILE A 563 4.33 33.15 -14.29
C ILE A 563 4.04 33.06 -15.79
N ARG A 564 3.65 31.89 -16.26
CA ARG A 564 3.07 31.67 -17.60
C ARG A 564 1.59 31.31 -17.46
N ARG A 565 0.75 32.00 -18.23
CA ARG A 565 -0.70 31.75 -18.37
C ARG A 565 -1.07 31.94 -19.84
N ASP A 566 -1.73 30.95 -20.48
CA ASP A 566 -2.14 31.01 -21.90
C ASP A 566 -0.98 31.46 -22.81
N ASP A 567 0.20 30.85 -22.66
CA ASP A 567 1.45 31.15 -23.37
C ASP A 567 2.01 32.59 -23.17
N LYS A 568 1.42 33.35 -22.24
CA LYS A 568 1.91 34.71 -21.91
C LYS A 568 2.70 34.71 -20.62
N VAL A 569 3.87 35.32 -20.66
CA VAL A 569 4.66 35.59 -19.45
C VAL A 569 4.14 36.83 -18.75
N ILE A 570 3.75 36.69 -17.49
CA ILE A 570 3.14 37.76 -16.69
C ILE A 570 3.95 37.92 -15.41
N LYS A 571 4.21 39.17 -15.03
CA LYS A 571 4.79 39.54 -13.73
C LYS A 571 3.69 39.93 -12.77
N ILE A 572 3.65 39.26 -11.62
CA ILE A 572 2.69 39.48 -10.53
C ILE A 572 3.47 40.04 -9.35
N LYS A 573 2.97 41.12 -8.76
CA LYS A 573 3.55 41.74 -7.56
C LYS A 573 2.52 41.69 -6.41
N GLY A 574 3.01 41.33 -5.25
CA GLY A 574 2.22 41.25 -4.03
C GLY A 574 3.09 41.43 -2.79
N THR A 575 2.62 40.92 -1.69
CA THR A 575 3.35 40.88 -0.42
C THR A 575 3.23 39.51 0.20
N LEU A 576 4.22 39.10 0.97
CA LEU A 576 4.15 37.86 1.76
C LEU A 576 3.02 37.95 2.77
N LEU A 577 2.16 36.93 2.80
CA LEU A 577 0.94 36.90 3.58
C LEU A 577 1.12 36.17 4.91
N GLN A 578 0.22 36.48 5.86
CA GLN A 578 -0.01 35.63 7.02
C GLN A 578 -0.54 34.28 6.52
N PRO A 579 0.07 33.15 6.87
CA PRO A 579 -0.48 31.85 6.52
C PRO A 579 -1.83 31.63 7.21
N VAL A 580 -2.67 30.85 6.56
CA VAL A 580 -3.99 30.47 7.05
C VAL A 580 -4.00 28.95 7.28
N ASP A 581 -4.45 28.56 8.46
CA ASP A 581 -4.76 27.17 8.78
C ASP A 581 -6.20 26.90 8.40
N LYS A 582 -6.45 25.94 7.52
CA LYS A 582 -7.79 25.48 7.12
C LYS A 582 -8.21 24.27 7.94
N HIS A 583 -9.55 24.08 8.07
CA HIS A 583 -10.18 22.93 8.73
C HIS A 583 -9.65 22.69 10.14
N VAL A 584 -9.59 23.74 10.96
CA VAL A 584 -9.02 23.66 12.31
C VAL A 584 -10.05 23.12 13.30
N PHE A 585 -9.63 22.17 14.12
CA PHE A 585 -10.42 21.63 15.23
C PHE A 585 -9.81 22.07 16.55
N VAL A 586 -10.61 22.72 17.39
CA VAL A 586 -10.20 23.23 18.71
C VAL A 586 -11.00 22.51 19.78
N GLU A 587 -10.33 22.05 20.82
CA GLU A 587 -11.01 21.42 21.96
C GLU A 587 -11.98 22.39 22.64
N MET A 588 -13.18 21.91 22.96
CA MET A 588 -14.17 22.70 23.72
C MET A 588 -13.71 22.79 25.16
N GLU A 589 -13.81 23.97 25.76
CA GLU A 589 -13.46 24.22 27.16
C GLU A 589 -14.37 23.45 28.14
N THR A 590 -15.63 23.21 27.76
CA THR A 590 -16.62 22.51 28.58
C THR A 590 -17.32 21.45 27.76
N LEU A 591 -17.34 20.22 28.25
CA LEU A 591 -17.99 19.07 27.61
C LEU A 591 -19.24 18.68 28.41
N THR A 592 -20.29 18.30 27.71
CA THR A 592 -21.42 17.54 28.27
C THR A 592 -20.96 16.15 28.72
N ASP A 593 -21.75 15.49 29.55
CA ASP A 593 -21.40 14.14 30.01
C ASP A 593 -21.38 13.14 28.86
N GLN A 594 -22.26 13.28 27.86
CA GLN A 594 -22.24 12.46 26.63
C GLN A 594 -20.96 12.72 25.81
N GLN A 595 -20.54 13.97 25.62
CA GLN A 595 -19.29 14.28 24.92
C GLN A 595 -18.06 13.72 25.64
N LYS A 596 -18.04 13.76 26.98
CA LYS A 596 -16.95 13.16 27.77
C LYS A 596 -16.90 11.65 27.55
N MET A 597 -18.02 10.97 27.66
CA MET A 597 -18.13 9.53 27.47
C MET A 597 -17.65 9.13 26.07
N LEU A 598 -18.16 9.78 25.00
CA LEU A 598 -17.76 9.50 23.62
C LEU A 598 -16.29 9.85 23.38
N ARG A 599 -15.79 10.97 23.93
CA ARG A 599 -14.39 11.36 23.84
C ARG A 599 -13.46 10.31 24.48
N GLU A 600 -13.85 9.81 25.65
CA GLU A 600 -13.07 8.79 26.35
C GLU A 600 -13.05 7.47 25.58
N ALA A 601 -14.19 7.00 25.08
CA ALA A 601 -14.28 5.82 24.24
C ALA A 601 -13.46 5.96 22.95
N TRP A 602 -13.59 7.12 22.26
CA TRP A 602 -12.89 7.40 21.02
C TRP A 602 -11.36 7.45 21.18
N SER A 603 -10.83 8.02 22.27
CA SER A 603 -9.41 8.29 22.41
C SER A 603 -8.63 7.24 23.20
N LYS A 604 -9.28 6.35 23.96
CA LYS A 604 -8.61 5.42 24.88
C LYS A 604 -8.99 3.95 24.67
N ASN A 605 -9.81 3.65 23.68
CA ASN A 605 -10.29 2.29 23.47
C ASN A 605 -9.25 1.44 22.74
N LEU A 606 -8.25 0.97 23.50
CA LEU A 606 -7.29 -0.07 23.08
C LEU A 606 -7.64 -1.39 23.73
#